data_7589692fb386a9672430d40bf69c2d30
#
_entry.id   7589692fb386a9672430d40bf69c2d30
#
_cell.length_a   1.000
_cell.length_b   1.000
_cell.length_c   1.000
_cell.angle_alpha   90.00
_cell.angle_beta   90.00
_cell.angle_gamma   90.00
#
_symmetry.space_group_name_H-M   'P 1'
#
loop_
_entity.id
_entity.type
_entity.pdbx_description
1 polymer ?
#
loop_
_entity_poly.entity_id
_entity_poly.type
_entity_poly.pdbx_seq_one_letter_code
_entity_poly.pdbx_strand_id
1 'polypeptide(L)'
;MATAIRPIGHEDRLSLVEHLEELRTRLIISAVVLAIAFGFCLWQNHELLHILNKPLQTQTRKQVAKGQGTVGQAVLAQQALLKLSGDTQAALQSLARPGSGLSAQARAQLPALIAAMRADAAKIPRKATGDNPVTLGVGEPFTTTITVSLLFALVISLPLILYEVYGFILPALSPHEKRVARPLLAAIPCLFAIGVAFGYYVVLPAAVHFFVNFNASEFNVLVQASQFYRFAATILLAMGLVFQVPVVILAATRVGLVTVEQLRKSRRYAIVACAAVAAFLPGDAITLVLETVPLYVLYEASILVASIVGRRAATREQGAGDSQGSPAPSPDDAAEPSVQQIIDHVDPDHTD
;
A
#
# COMPACT_ATOMS: atom_id res chain seq x y z
N MET A 1 -50.99 -28.67 29.86
CA MET A 1 -50.29 -27.92 28.79
C MET A 1 -48.93 -28.54 28.63
N ALA A 2 -48.75 -29.39 27.60
CA ALA A 2 -47.50 -30.05 27.30
C ALA A 2 -46.67 -29.14 26.38
N THR A 3 -45.58 -28.61 26.87
CA THR A 3 -44.60 -27.84 26.10
C THR A 3 -43.92 -28.82 25.12
N ALA A 4 -44.25 -28.71 23.84
CA ALA A 4 -43.61 -29.48 22.79
C ALA A 4 -42.14 -29.03 22.70
N ILE A 5 -41.24 -29.94 23.12
CA ILE A 5 -39.80 -29.80 22.89
C ILE A 5 -39.60 -29.89 21.38
N ARG A 6 -39.27 -28.77 20.75
CA ARG A 6 -38.90 -28.70 19.34
C ARG A 6 -37.63 -29.51 19.16
N PRO A 7 -37.58 -30.53 18.31
CA PRO A 7 -36.36 -31.27 18.06
C PRO A 7 -35.34 -30.29 17.43
N ILE A 8 -34.13 -30.23 18.01
CA ILE A 8 -33.00 -29.50 17.48
C ILE A 8 -32.69 -30.11 16.11
N GLY A 9 -32.93 -29.36 15.05
CA GLY A 9 -32.77 -29.82 13.69
C GLY A 9 -31.31 -30.16 13.39
N HIS A 10 -31.10 -31.20 12.60
CA HIS A 10 -29.76 -31.58 12.10
C HIS A 10 -29.06 -30.51 11.32
N GLU A 11 -29.74 -29.43 10.92
CA GLU A 11 -29.21 -28.29 10.17
C GLU A 11 -28.21 -27.44 10.96
N ASP A 12 -28.38 -27.30 12.29
CA ASP A 12 -27.46 -26.50 13.11
C ASP A 12 -26.07 -27.15 13.31
N ARG A 13 -25.99 -28.49 13.10
CA ARG A 13 -24.68 -29.20 13.17
C ARG A 13 -23.99 -29.32 11.81
N LEU A 14 -24.73 -29.29 10.73
CA LEU A 14 -24.20 -29.25 9.37
C LEU A 14 -23.47 -27.93 9.09
N SER A 15 -23.93 -26.81 9.64
CA SER A 15 -23.35 -25.51 9.42
C SER A 15 -21.89 -25.38 9.90
N LEU A 16 -21.51 -26.00 11.04
CA LEU A 16 -20.15 -25.93 11.56
C LEU A 16 -19.14 -26.74 10.72
N VAL A 17 -19.53 -27.91 10.24
CA VAL A 17 -18.68 -28.77 9.40
C VAL A 17 -18.51 -28.14 8.02
N GLU A 18 -19.58 -27.65 7.43
CA GLU A 18 -19.52 -26.91 6.15
C GLU A 18 -18.66 -25.64 6.25
N HIS A 19 -18.75 -24.91 7.35
CA HIS A 19 -17.95 -23.72 7.57
C HIS A 19 -16.45 -24.04 7.72
N LEU A 20 -16.10 -25.14 8.38
CA LEU A 20 -14.71 -25.63 8.46
C LEU A 20 -14.19 -26.11 7.10
N GLU A 21 -15.03 -26.73 6.28
CA GLU A 21 -14.66 -27.15 4.92
C GLU A 21 -14.44 -25.93 4.01
N GLU A 22 -15.27 -24.90 4.14
CA GLU A 22 -15.08 -23.62 3.47
C GLU A 22 -13.75 -22.96 3.88
N LEU A 23 -13.43 -22.93 5.19
CA LEU A 23 -12.16 -22.40 5.71
C LEU A 23 -10.97 -23.13 5.08
N ARG A 24 -11.02 -24.49 5.08
CA ARG A 24 -9.97 -25.32 4.47
C ARG A 24 -9.76 -24.98 3.00
N THR A 25 -10.84 -24.88 2.24
CA THR A 25 -10.79 -24.56 0.81
C THR A 25 -10.16 -23.18 0.57
N ARG A 26 -10.59 -22.16 1.30
CA ARG A 26 -10.05 -20.78 1.20
C ARG A 26 -8.59 -20.71 1.61
N LEU A 27 -8.19 -21.45 2.64
CA LEU A 27 -6.78 -21.53 3.06
C LEU A 27 -5.90 -22.16 1.97
N ILE A 28 -6.40 -23.25 1.34
CA ILE A 28 -5.68 -23.91 0.22
C ILE A 28 -5.55 -22.94 -0.96
N ILE A 29 -6.62 -22.23 -1.34
CA ILE A 29 -6.58 -21.22 -2.41
C ILE A 29 -5.54 -20.16 -2.09
N SER A 30 -5.55 -19.60 -0.88
CA SER A 30 -4.59 -18.59 -0.43
C SER A 30 -3.14 -19.09 -0.51
N ALA A 31 -2.88 -20.32 -0.07
CA ALA A 31 -1.56 -20.93 -0.12
C ALA A 31 -1.09 -21.19 -1.57
N VAL A 32 -1.97 -21.65 -2.44
CA VAL A 32 -1.67 -21.88 -3.86
C VAL A 32 -1.36 -20.56 -4.55
N VAL A 33 -2.14 -19.51 -4.31
CA VAL A 33 -1.91 -18.17 -4.88
C VAL A 33 -0.58 -17.60 -4.40
N LEU A 34 -0.26 -17.74 -3.11
CA LEU A 34 1.04 -17.32 -2.57
C LEU A 34 2.20 -18.09 -3.23
N ALA A 35 2.06 -19.42 -3.42
CA ALA A 35 3.08 -20.24 -4.07
C ALA A 35 3.29 -19.84 -5.55
N ILE A 36 2.22 -19.59 -6.29
CA ILE A 36 2.30 -19.11 -7.68
C ILE A 36 2.94 -17.73 -7.76
N ALA A 37 2.51 -16.80 -6.88
CA ALA A 37 3.09 -15.46 -6.79
C ALA A 37 4.58 -15.53 -6.43
N PHE A 38 4.99 -16.44 -5.54
CA PHE A 38 6.39 -16.64 -5.17
C PHE A 38 7.23 -17.14 -6.36
N GLY A 39 6.74 -18.13 -7.10
CA GLY A 39 7.41 -18.62 -8.32
C GLY A 39 7.56 -17.51 -9.38
N PHE A 40 6.52 -16.70 -9.57
CA PHE A 40 6.56 -15.54 -10.46
C PHE A 40 7.57 -14.49 -10.01
N CYS A 41 7.59 -14.14 -8.71
CA CYS A 41 8.52 -13.18 -8.13
C CYS A 41 9.98 -13.66 -8.19
N LEU A 42 10.23 -14.97 -8.00
CA LEU A 42 11.55 -15.55 -8.19
C LEU A 42 12.02 -15.44 -9.65
N TRP A 43 11.13 -15.68 -10.59
CA TRP A 43 11.45 -15.52 -12.02
C TRP A 43 11.74 -14.07 -12.40
N GLN A 44 10.96 -13.12 -11.86
CA GLN A 44 11.07 -11.67 -12.15
C GLN A 44 11.92 -10.92 -11.10
N ASN A 45 12.76 -11.62 -10.31
CA ASN A 45 13.48 -10.99 -9.19
C ASN A 45 14.32 -9.78 -9.60
N HIS A 46 14.89 -9.78 -10.81
CA HIS A 46 15.71 -8.69 -11.33
C HIS A 46 14.93 -7.37 -11.42
N GLU A 47 13.73 -7.42 -11.98
CA GLU A 47 12.86 -6.23 -12.09
C GLU A 47 12.37 -5.74 -10.70
N LEU A 48 12.06 -6.67 -9.81
CA LEU A 48 11.64 -6.33 -8.45
C LEU A 48 12.74 -5.59 -7.68
N LEU A 49 13.97 -6.11 -7.73
CA LEU A 49 15.14 -5.47 -7.13
C LEU A 49 15.43 -4.11 -7.78
N HIS A 50 15.29 -4.00 -9.09
CA HIS A 50 15.47 -2.75 -9.80
C HIS A 50 14.44 -1.69 -9.39
N ILE A 51 13.17 -2.06 -9.23
CA ILE A 51 12.11 -1.17 -8.75
C ILE A 51 12.44 -0.66 -7.34
N LEU A 52 12.81 -1.56 -6.42
CA LEU A 52 13.17 -1.18 -5.05
C LEU A 52 14.41 -0.30 -4.96
N ASN A 53 15.37 -0.48 -5.87
CA ASN A 53 16.58 0.32 -5.88
C ASN A 53 16.37 1.78 -6.29
N LYS A 54 15.33 2.09 -7.07
CA LYS A 54 15.09 3.46 -7.57
C LYS A 54 15.10 4.54 -6.49
N PRO A 55 14.37 4.39 -5.36
CA PRO A 55 14.39 5.38 -4.28
C PRO A 55 15.79 5.57 -3.69
N LEU A 56 16.53 4.49 -3.46
CA LEU A 56 17.89 4.52 -2.94
C LEU A 56 18.84 5.21 -3.93
N GLN A 57 18.85 4.78 -5.20
CA GLN A 57 19.70 5.36 -6.24
C GLN A 57 19.46 6.85 -6.39
N THR A 58 18.21 7.32 -6.29
CA THR A 58 17.89 8.74 -6.36
C THR A 58 18.54 9.54 -5.23
N GLN A 59 18.55 9.01 -4.01
CA GLN A 59 19.17 9.67 -2.86
C GLN A 59 20.68 9.58 -2.92
N THR A 60 21.24 8.42 -3.25
CA THR A 60 22.69 8.21 -3.40
C THR A 60 23.27 9.14 -4.49
N ARG A 61 22.60 9.27 -5.63
CA ARG A 61 23.04 10.22 -6.70
C ARG A 61 23.06 11.66 -6.25
N LYS A 62 22.08 12.09 -5.43
CA LYS A 62 22.08 13.45 -4.87
C LYS A 62 23.27 13.67 -3.91
N GLN A 63 23.62 12.67 -3.10
CA GLN A 63 24.79 12.74 -2.22
C GLN A 63 26.10 12.73 -3.01
N VAL A 64 26.21 11.84 -4.00
CA VAL A 64 27.39 11.77 -4.90
C VAL A 64 27.59 13.10 -5.63
N ALA A 65 26.52 13.72 -6.13
CA ALA A 65 26.60 15.03 -6.78
C ALA A 65 27.07 16.14 -5.84
N LYS A 66 26.82 16.02 -4.52
CA LYS A 66 27.31 16.94 -3.49
C LYS A 66 28.71 16.58 -2.96
N GLY A 67 29.30 15.48 -3.46
CA GLY A 67 30.58 14.97 -2.96
C GLY A 67 30.56 14.41 -1.55
N GLN A 68 29.37 14.07 -1.05
CA GLN A 68 29.17 13.55 0.30
C GLN A 68 29.25 12.01 0.33
N GLY A 69 29.72 11.46 1.45
CA GLY A 69 29.90 10.02 1.65
C GLY A 69 31.08 9.43 0.89
N THR A 70 31.42 8.18 1.19
CA THR A 70 32.56 7.45 0.58
C THR A 70 32.47 7.39 -0.94
N VAL A 71 31.29 7.11 -1.48
CA VAL A 71 31.06 7.02 -2.93
C VAL A 71 31.20 8.40 -3.57
N GLY A 72 30.65 9.46 -2.95
CA GLY A 72 30.78 10.83 -3.44
C GLY A 72 32.25 11.31 -3.49
N GLN A 73 33.00 11.04 -2.42
CA GLN A 73 34.45 11.36 -2.37
C GLN A 73 35.23 10.56 -3.41
N ALA A 74 34.95 9.26 -3.57
CA ALA A 74 35.58 8.44 -4.60
C ALA A 74 35.31 8.95 -6.02
N VAL A 75 34.07 9.38 -6.30
CA VAL A 75 33.68 9.96 -7.60
C VAL A 75 34.38 11.29 -7.84
N LEU A 76 34.48 12.17 -6.83
CA LEU A 76 35.22 13.43 -6.95
C LEU A 76 36.72 13.19 -7.18
N ALA A 77 37.33 12.26 -6.46
CA ALA A 77 38.74 11.87 -6.67
C ALA A 77 38.95 11.32 -8.09
N GLN A 78 38.06 10.44 -8.55
CA GLN A 78 38.08 9.92 -9.91
C GLN A 78 37.94 10.99 -10.99
N GLN A 79 37.03 11.94 -10.82
CA GLN A 79 36.86 13.08 -11.74
C GLN A 79 38.10 14.00 -11.72
N ALA A 80 38.70 14.24 -10.54
CA ALA A 80 39.92 15.01 -10.43
C ALA A 80 41.09 14.31 -11.15
N LEU A 81 41.22 12.97 -11.00
CA LEU A 81 42.25 12.19 -11.70
C LEU A 81 42.05 12.23 -13.24
N LEU A 82 40.82 12.09 -13.70
CA LEU A 82 40.51 12.17 -15.14
C LEU A 82 40.80 13.56 -15.70
N LYS A 83 40.44 14.61 -14.96
CA LYS A 83 40.74 16.00 -15.34
C LYS A 83 42.24 16.22 -15.37
N LEU A 84 42.97 15.85 -14.31
CA LEU A 84 44.43 15.97 -14.25
C LEU A 84 45.10 15.24 -15.42
N SER A 85 44.63 14.01 -15.72
CA SER A 85 45.12 13.25 -16.88
C SER A 85 44.87 14.01 -18.20
N GLY A 86 43.68 14.60 -18.37
CA GLY A 86 43.36 15.41 -19.56
C GLY A 86 44.21 16.66 -19.69
N ASP A 87 44.36 17.40 -18.60
CA ASP A 87 45.18 18.64 -18.56
C ASP A 87 46.65 18.31 -18.82
N THR A 88 47.17 17.21 -18.24
CA THR A 88 48.55 16.75 -18.49
C THR A 88 48.75 16.32 -19.94
N GLN A 89 47.78 15.59 -20.51
CA GLN A 89 47.84 15.22 -21.96
C GLN A 89 47.85 16.47 -22.85
N ALA A 90 47.02 17.50 -22.56
CA ALA A 90 46.99 18.75 -23.30
C ALA A 90 48.31 19.52 -23.20
N ALA A 91 48.93 19.57 -22.01
CA ALA A 91 50.23 20.15 -21.81
C ALA A 91 51.33 19.44 -22.61
N LEU A 92 51.35 18.08 -22.57
CA LEU A 92 52.30 17.28 -23.35
C LEU A 92 52.10 17.46 -24.86
N GLN A 93 50.85 17.57 -25.33
CA GLN A 93 50.55 17.89 -26.73
C GLN A 93 51.06 19.27 -27.15
N SER A 94 50.98 20.28 -26.28
CA SER A 94 51.51 21.60 -26.55
C SER A 94 53.05 21.59 -26.69
N LEU A 95 53.71 20.77 -25.86
CA LEU A 95 55.18 20.59 -25.92
C LEU A 95 55.63 19.75 -27.13
N ALA A 96 54.77 18.93 -27.70
CA ALA A 96 55.05 18.16 -28.92
C ALA A 96 55.05 19.03 -30.19
N ARG A 97 54.54 20.26 -30.14
CA ARG A 97 54.51 21.18 -31.29
C ARG A 97 55.89 21.72 -31.66
N PRO A 98 56.15 21.97 -32.99
CA PRO A 98 57.38 22.69 -33.43
C PRO A 98 57.50 24.05 -32.72
N GLY A 99 58.69 24.39 -32.23
CA GLY A 99 58.91 25.64 -31.51
C GLY A 99 58.84 25.60 -30.00
N SER A 100 58.59 24.44 -29.39
CA SER A 100 58.48 24.25 -27.93
C SER A 100 59.83 24.27 -27.16
N GLY A 101 60.97 24.51 -27.83
CA GLY A 101 62.29 24.48 -27.21
C GLY A 101 62.84 23.07 -26.86
N LEU A 102 62.09 22.03 -27.11
CA LEU A 102 62.51 20.64 -26.86
C LEU A 102 63.39 20.08 -27.99
N SER A 103 64.32 19.20 -27.64
CA SER A 103 65.12 18.46 -28.65
C SER A 103 64.22 17.59 -29.51
N ALA A 104 64.66 17.32 -30.76
CA ALA A 104 63.92 16.48 -31.68
C ALA A 104 63.66 15.03 -31.12
N GLN A 105 64.65 14.51 -30.38
CA GLN A 105 64.57 13.19 -29.76
C GLN A 105 63.53 13.16 -28.61
N ALA A 106 63.47 14.23 -27.77
CA ALA A 106 62.46 14.33 -26.71
C ALA A 106 61.04 14.47 -27.28
N ARG A 107 60.87 15.26 -28.38
CA ARG A 107 59.56 15.39 -29.06
C ARG A 107 59.07 14.08 -29.67
N ALA A 108 59.98 13.24 -30.21
CA ALA A 108 59.63 11.95 -30.81
C ALA A 108 59.07 10.97 -29.77
N GLN A 109 59.37 11.09 -28.47
CA GLN A 109 58.88 10.22 -27.39
C GLN A 109 57.51 10.65 -26.83
N LEU A 110 57.13 11.93 -26.97
CA LEU A 110 55.89 12.47 -26.41
C LEU A 110 54.61 11.74 -26.94
N PRO A 111 54.46 11.42 -28.24
CA PRO A 111 53.29 10.74 -28.73
C PRO A 111 53.05 9.36 -28.07
N ALA A 112 54.13 8.61 -27.85
CA ALA A 112 54.05 7.32 -27.15
C ALA A 112 53.62 7.48 -25.69
N LEU A 113 54.14 8.47 -24.98
CA LEU A 113 53.76 8.76 -23.61
C LEU A 113 52.29 9.20 -23.54
N ILE A 114 51.84 10.08 -24.42
CA ILE A 114 50.45 10.54 -24.48
C ILE A 114 49.51 9.35 -24.77
N ALA A 115 49.91 8.45 -25.68
CA ALA A 115 49.14 7.25 -25.99
C ALA A 115 49.03 6.29 -24.78
N ALA A 116 50.12 6.11 -24.02
CA ALA A 116 50.12 5.31 -22.81
C ALA A 116 49.22 5.95 -21.71
N MET A 117 49.37 7.25 -21.48
CA MET A 117 48.48 7.96 -20.52
C MET A 117 47.01 7.90 -20.91
N ARG A 118 46.68 7.94 -22.21
CA ARG A 118 45.30 7.83 -22.69
C ARG A 118 44.77 6.40 -22.48
N ALA A 119 45.60 5.38 -22.72
CA ALA A 119 45.25 4.00 -22.47
C ALA A 119 45.02 3.74 -20.98
N ASP A 120 45.81 4.31 -20.08
CA ASP A 120 45.62 4.15 -18.65
C ASP A 120 44.40 4.94 -18.15
N ALA A 121 44.18 6.16 -18.64
CA ALA A 121 42.97 6.92 -18.33
C ALA A 121 41.68 6.21 -18.82
N ALA A 122 41.75 5.44 -19.91
CA ALA A 122 40.61 4.66 -20.42
C ALA A 122 40.25 3.47 -19.52
N LYS A 123 41.18 2.98 -18.69
CA LYS A 123 40.93 1.91 -17.69
C LYS A 123 40.16 2.42 -16.47
N ILE A 124 40.16 3.73 -16.23
CA ILE A 124 39.40 4.33 -15.12
C ILE A 124 37.90 4.24 -15.46
N PRO A 125 37.08 3.56 -14.66
CA PRO A 125 35.65 3.45 -14.91
C PRO A 125 35.01 4.82 -15.00
N ARG A 126 34.33 5.15 -16.07
CA ARG A 126 33.66 6.46 -16.24
C ARG A 126 32.34 6.56 -15.48
N LYS A 127 31.83 5.43 -15.00
CA LYS A 127 30.56 5.33 -14.29
C LYS A 127 30.86 4.94 -12.84
N ALA A 128 30.43 5.77 -11.90
CA ALA A 128 30.49 5.42 -10.49
C ALA A 128 29.63 4.15 -10.26
N THR A 129 30.26 3.06 -9.95
CA THR A 129 29.61 1.79 -9.58
C THR A 129 29.31 1.78 -8.09
N GLY A 130 28.45 2.69 -7.62
CA GLY A 130 28.10 2.80 -6.21
C GLY A 130 26.62 3.00 -5.95
N ASP A 131 25.80 2.89 -7.01
CA ASP A 131 24.36 3.13 -6.92
C ASP A 131 23.58 1.93 -6.36
N ASN A 132 24.19 0.76 -6.26
CA ASN A 132 23.53 -0.46 -5.77
C ASN A 132 23.93 -0.75 -4.31
N PRO A 133 23.02 -1.35 -3.53
CA PRO A 133 23.37 -1.84 -2.19
C PRO A 133 24.51 -2.86 -2.24
N VAL A 134 25.35 -2.88 -1.22
CA VAL A 134 26.49 -3.80 -1.12
C VAL A 134 26.08 -5.10 -0.43
N THR A 135 26.71 -6.21 -0.84
CA THR A 135 26.59 -7.50 -0.16
C THR A 135 27.86 -7.77 0.64
N LEU A 136 27.71 -8.21 1.90
CA LEU A 136 28.82 -8.45 2.80
C LEU A 136 29.19 -9.93 2.88
N GLY A 137 28.28 -10.84 2.52
CA GLY A 137 28.47 -12.28 2.55
C GLY A 137 28.29 -12.95 1.19
N VAL A 138 29.03 -14.03 0.93
CA VAL A 138 28.95 -14.76 -0.34
C VAL A 138 27.56 -15.33 -0.62
N GLY A 139 26.84 -15.80 0.43
CA GLY A 139 25.48 -16.32 0.34
C GLY A 139 24.39 -15.25 0.40
N GLU A 140 24.74 -14.02 0.72
CA GLU A 140 23.78 -12.93 0.92
C GLU A 140 22.93 -12.61 -0.32
N PRO A 141 23.47 -12.57 -1.56
CA PRO A 141 22.66 -12.36 -2.75
C PRO A 141 21.56 -13.40 -2.92
N PHE A 142 21.87 -14.67 -2.66
CA PHE A 142 20.92 -15.77 -2.77
C PHE A 142 19.79 -15.66 -1.73
N THR A 143 20.15 -15.54 -0.46
CA THR A 143 19.17 -15.43 0.62
C THR A 143 18.32 -14.16 0.51
N THR A 144 18.92 -13.06 0.07
CA THR A 144 18.20 -11.81 -0.18
C THR A 144 17.21 -11.96 -1.29
N THR A 145 17.58 -12.58 -2.41
CA THR A 145 16.67 -12.83 -3.54
C THR A 145 15.47 -13.65 -3.11
N ILE A 146 15.67 -14.74 -2.37
CA ILE A 146 14.56 -15.57 -1.88
C ILE A 146 13.66 -14.76 -0.93
N THR A 147 14.25 -14.06 0.05
CA THR A 147 13.49 -13.30 1.05
C THR A 147 12.68 -12.17 0.40
N VAL A 148 13.26 -11.43 -0.52
CA VAL A 148 12.59 -10.35 -1.24
C VAL A 148 11.49 -10.91 -2.13
N SER A 149 11.74 -11.99 -2.86
CA SER A 149 10.72 -12.65 -3.69
C SER A 149 9.54 -13.15 -2.87
N LEU A 150 9.79 -13.69 -1.66
CA LEU A 150 8.73 -14.13 -0.75
C LEU A 150 7.91 -12.94 -0.22
N LEU A 151 8.56 -11.85 0.19
CA LEU A 151 7.88 -10.64 0.66
C LEU A 151 7.04 -10.00 -0.45
N PHE A 152 7.57 -9.94 -1.68
CA PHE A 152 6.79 -9.44 -2.82
C PHE A 152 5.64 -10.38 -3.22
N ALA A 153 5.87 -11.68 -3.17
CA ALA A 153 4.81 -12.67 -3.37
C ALA A 153 3.67 -12.45 -2.36
N LEU A 154 4.02 -12.18 -1.10
CA LEU A 154 3.03 -11.84 -0.08
C LEU A 154 2.32 -10.52 -0.40
N VAL A 155 3.04 -9.46 -0.78
CA VAL A 155 2.43 -8.17 -1.20
C VAL A 155 1.46 -8.37 -2.37
N ILE A 156 1.83 -9.17 -3.38
CA ILE A 156 1.00 -9.40 -4.57
C ILE A 156 -0.20 -10.29 -4.25
N SER A 157 -0.03 -11.32 -3.43
CA SER A 157 -1.10 -12.27 -3.06
C SER A 157 -2.04 -11.75 -1.99
N LEU A 158 -1.60 -10.80 -1.15
CA LEU A 158 -2.33 -10.32 0.01
C LEU A 158 -3.73 -9.75 -0.33
N PRO A 159 -3.96 -8.98 -1.39
CA PRO A 159 -5.29 -8.53 -1.78
C PRO A 159 -6.27 -9.68 -1.99
N LEU A 160 -5.79 -10.78 -2.60
CA LEU A 160 -6.60 -11.97 -2.82
C LEU A 160 -6.80 -12.77 -1.53
N ILE A 161 -5.75 -12.89 -0.70
CA ILE A 161 -5.83 -13.52 0.62
C ILE A 161 -6.86 -12.77 1.49
N LEU A 162 -6.80 -11.44 1.53
CA LEU A 162 -7.77 -10.63 2.26
C LEU A 162 -9.19 -10.77 1.70
N TYR A 163 -9.32 -10.87 0.38
CA TYR A 163 -10.60 -11.15 -0.26
C TYR A 163 -11.18 -12.51 0.19
N GLU A 164 -10.36 -13.57 0.25
CA GLU A 164 -10.77 -14.88 0.75
C GLU A 164 -11.13 -14.85 2.23
N VAL A 165 -10.34 -14.17 3.07
CA VAL A 165 -10.64 -13.98 4.50
C VAL A 165 -11.95 -13.24 4.69
N TYR A 166 -12.17 -12.16 3.94
CA TYR A 166 -13.42 -11.41 4.04
C TYR A 166 -14.61 -12.21 3.50
N GLY A 167 -14.42 -12.97 2.41
CA GLY A 167 -15.40 -13.89 1.86
C GLY A 167 -15.79 -15.00 2.85
N PHE A 168 -14.88 -15.44 3.71
CA PHE A 168 -15.16 -16.39 4.80
C PHE A 168 -16.04 -15.78 5.89
N ILE A 169 -15.90 -14.50 6.18
CA ILE A 169 -16.71 -13.78 7.17
C ILE A 169 -18.12 -13.49 6.61
N LEU A 170 -18.24 -13.31 5.29
CA LEU A 170 -19.47 -12.88 4.62
C LEU A 170 -20.69 -13.80 4.86
N PRO A 171 -20.59 -15.15 4.89
CA PRO A 171 -21.73 -16.04 5.20
C PRO A 171 -22.35 -15.81 6.57
N ALA A 172 -21.56 -15.41 7.56
CA ALA A 172 -22.02 -15.10 8.92
C ALA A 172 -22.91 -13.84 9.01
N LEU A 173 -22.95 -13.01 7.94
CA LEU A 173 -23.74 -11.80 7.86
C LEU A 173 -25.16 -12.08 7.39
N SER A 174 -26.13 -11.30 7.88
CA SER A 174 -27.53 -11.36 7.42
C SER A 174 -27.66 -11.01 5.92
N PRO A 175 -28.75 -11.44 5.24
CA PRO A 175 -28.95 -11.18 3.81
C PRO A 175 -28.92 -9.68 3.45
N HIS A 176 -29.36 -8.81 4.37
CA HIS A 176 -29.34 -7.35 4.20
C HIS A 176 -27.90 -6.80 4.27
N GLU A 177 -27.09 -7.29 5.20
CA GLU A 177 -25.70 -6.92 5.37
C GLU A 177 -24.81 -7.37 4.20
N LYS A 178 -25.10 -8.54 3.59
CA LYS A 178 -24.40 -9.07 2.41
C LYS A 178 -24.44 -8.11 1.22
N ARG A 179 -25.57 -7.41 1.01
CA ARG A 179 -25.69 -6.45 -0.11
C ARG A 179 -24.74 -5.27 0.03
N VAL A 180 -24.49 -4.85 1.27
CA VAL A 180 -23.57 -3.74 1.56
C VAL A 180 -22.11 -4.20 1.64
N ALA A 181 -21.90 -5.45 2.04
CA ALA A 181 -20.57 -6.04 2.14
C ALA A 181 -19.91 -6.30 0.78
N ARG A 182 -20.69 -6.59 -0.28
CA ARG A 182 -20.15 -6.84 -1.64
C ARG A 182 -19.27 -5.72 -2.19
N PRO A 183 -19.63 -4.41 -2.14
CA PRO A 183 -18.74 -3.34 -2.60
C PRO A 183 -17.48 -3.21 -1.77
N LEU A 184 -17.49 -3.65 -0.49
CA LEU A 184 -16.30 -3.71 0.35
C LEU A 184 -15.28 -4.71 -0.18
N LEU A 185 -15.72 -5.85 -0.70
CA LEU A 185 -14.84 -6.84 -1.34
C LEU A 185 -14.03 -6.22 -2.48
N ALA A 186 -14.65 -5.36 -3.29
CA ALA A 186 -13.97 -4.64 -4.37
C ALA A 186 -13.02 -3.55 -3.83
N ALA A 187 -13.33 -2.97 -2.67
CA ALA A 187 -12.48 -1.94 -2.05
C ALA A 187 -11.15 -2.51 -1.52
N ILE A 188 -11.11 -3.77 -1.08
CA ILE A 188 -9.91 -4.42 -0.52
C ILE A 188 -8.70 -4.31 -1.46
N PRO A 189 -8.73 -4.84 -2.70
CA PRO A 189 -7.58 -4.78 -3.58
C PRO A 189 -7.24 -3.34 -3.98
N CYS A 190 -8.23 -2.47 -4.14
CA CYS A 190 -8.01 -1.07 -4.49
C CYS A 190 -7.28 -0.31 -3.36
N LEU A 191 -7.78 -0.40 -2.12
CA LEU A 191 -7.14 0.25 -0.97
C LEU A 191 -5.74 -0.32 -0.71
N PHE A 192 -5.57 -1.63 -0.88
CA PHE A 192 -4.26 -2.26 -0.73
C PHE A 192 -3.26 -1.71 -1.75
N ALA A 193 -3.64 -1.64 -3.02
CA ALA A 193 -2.79 -1.09 -4.07
C ALA A 193 -2.43 0.39 -3.82
N ILE A 194 -3.41 1.19 -3.36
CA ILE A 194 -3.18 2.59 -2.96
C ILE A 194 -2.20 2.65 -1.78
N GLY A 195 -2.34 1.78 -0.78
CA GLY A 195 -1.44 1.70 0.37
C GLY A 195 -0.01 1.34 -0.03
N VAL A 196 0.18 0.34 -0.89
CA VAL A 196 1.49 -0.05 -1.43
C VAL A 196 2.10 1.10 -2.26
N ALA A 197 1.30 1.76 -3.10
CA ALA A 197 1.75 2.91 -3.89
C ALA A 197 2.16 4.07 -2.97
N PHE A 198 1.39 4.38 -1.94
CA PHE A 198 1.74 5.39 -0.94
C PHE A 198 3.05 5.03 -0.21
N GLY A 199 3.20 3.77 0.21
CA GLY A 199 4.43 3.25 0.79
C GLY A 199 5.64 3.45 -0.12
N TYR A 200 5.50 3.14 -1.41
CA TYR A 200 6.57 3.22 -2.40
C TYR A 200 6.95 4.67 -2.78
N TYR A 201 5.96 5.54 -3.02
CA TYR A 201 6.23 6.89 -3.55
C TYR A 201 6.44 7.94 -2.45
N VAL A 202 5.91 7.72 -1.23
CA VAL A 202 5.95 8.70 -0.14
C VAL A 202 6.81 8.22 1.02
N VAL A 203 6.46 7.08 1.63
CA VAL A 203 7.11 6.63 2.87
C VAL A 203 8.53 6.15 2.63
N LEU A 204 8.74 5.27 1.65
CA LEU A 204 10.05 4.69 1.37
C LEU A 204 11.10 5.75 0.98
N PRO A 205 10.84 6.73 0.07
CA PRO A 205 11.81 7.78 -0.22
C PRO A 205 12.12 8.68 0.99
N ALA A 206 11.12 8.99 1.83
CA ALA A 206 11.32 9.80 3.03
C ALA A 206 12.20 9.05 4.05
N ALA A 207 11.91 7.78 4.31
CA ALA A 207 12.69 6.95 5.21
C ALA A 207 14.14 6.75 4.72
N VAL A 208 14.33 6.46 3.42
CA VAL A 208 15.67 6.34 2.83
C VAL A 208 16.43 7.67 2.92
N HIS A 209 15.76 8.79 2.62
CA HIS A 209 16.38 10.12 2.76
C HIS A 209 16.86 10.37 4.19
N PHE A 210 16.04 10.05 5.17
CA PHE A 210 16.40 10.21 6.57
C PHE A 210 17.62 9.35 6.94
N PHE A 211 17.55 8.01 6.74
CA PHE A 211 18.62 7.10 7.16
C PHE A 211 19.95 7.37 6.43
N VAL A 212 19.92 7.74 5.17
CA VAL A 212 21.14 8.02 4.39
C VAL A 212 21.78 9.34 4.80
N ASN A 213 21.00 10.32 5.31
CA ASN A 213 21.52 11.62 5.73
C ASN A 213 21.71 11.74 7.26
N PHE A 214 21.20 10.79 8.03
CA PHE A 214 21.32 10.84 9.49
C PHE A 214 22.78 10.72 9.93
N ASN A 215 23.27 11.74 10.63
CA ASN A 215 24.68 11.84 11.06
C ASN A 215 25.71 11.57 9.94
N ALA A 216 25.42 12.04 8.72
CA ALA A 216 26.30 11.82 7.56
C ALA A 216 27.68 12.48 7.70
N SER A 217 27.88 13.40 8.67
CA SER A 217 29.18 13.97 9.04
C SER A 217 30.07 12.98 9.82
N GLU A 218 29.43 12.08 10.61
CA GLU A 218 30.15 11.15 11.50
C GLU A 218 30.25 9.75 10.90
N PHE A 219 29.28 9.35 10.07
CA PHE A 219 29.21 7.99 9.53
C PHE A 219 29.18 7.98 8.00
N ASN A 220 30.05 7.14 7.43
CA ASN A 220 29.99 6.80 6.01
C ASN A 220 29.00 5.64 5.80
N VAL A 221 27.79 5.95 5.37
CA VAL A 221 26.73 4.95 5.21
C VAL A 221 26.98 4.13 3.96
N LEU A 222 27.22 2.83 4.15
CA LEU A 222 27.17 1.81 3.10
C LEU A 222 25.91 0.99 3.30
N VAL A 223 25.00 1.04 2.33
CA VAL A 223 23.70 0.38 2.44
C VAL A 223 23.85 -1.11 2.12
N GLN A 224 23.63 -1.98 3.10
CA GLN A 224 23.65 -3.44 2.93
C GLN A 224 22.39 -3.91 2.21
N ALA A 225 22.55 -4.75 1.19
CA ALA A 225 21.50 -5.24 0.32
C ALA A 225 20.37 -5.95 1.09
N SER A 226 20.72 -6.93 1.92
CA SER A 226 19.74 -7.72 2.67
C SER A 226 18.88 -6.89 3.61
N GLN A 227 19.48 -5.92 4.29
CA GLN A 227 18.77 -5.04 5.22
C GLN A 227 17.87 -4.07 4.47
N PHE A 228 18.39 -3.44 3.41
CA PHE A 228 17.64 -2.46 2.62
C PHE A 228 16.42 -3.08 1.95
N TYR A 229 16.57 -4.19 1.25
CA TYR A 229 15.46 -4.82 0.55
C TYR A 229 14.39 -5.35 1.50
N ARG A 230 14.80 -5.94 2.62
CA ARG A 230 13.86 -6.37 3.67
C ARG A 230 13.09 -5.18 4.24
N PHE A 231 13.78 -4.11 4.57
CA PHE A 231 13.20 -2.85 5.05
C PHE A 231 12.17 -2.29 4.06
N ALA A 232 12.56 -2.13 2.79
CA ALA A 232 11.69 -1.59 1.75
C ALA A 232 10.44 -2.46 1.53
N ALA A 233 10.61 -3.78 1.41
CA ALA A 233 9.48 -4.70 1.22
C ALA A 233 8.54 -4.72 2.44
N THR A 234 9.09 -4.62 3.67
CA THR A 234 8.29 -4.54 4.90
C THR A 234 7.45 -3.25 4.95
N ILE A 235 8.01 -2.10 4.54
CA ILE A 235 7.24 -0.85 4.43
C ILE A 235 6.07 -1.03 3.46
N LEU A 236 6.30 -1.60 2.27
CA LEU A 236 5.25 -1.78 1.28
C LEU A 236 4.13 -2.69 1.80
N LEU A 237 4.51 -3.81 2.43
CA LEU A 237 3.57 -4.75 3.03
C LEU A 237 2.76 -4.10 4.15
N ALA A 238 3.43 -3.43 5.06
CA ALA A 238 2.81 -2.77 6.20
C ALA A 238 1.85 -1.66 5.75
N MET A 239 2.25 -0.81 4.78
CA MET A 239 1.39 0.23 4.24
C MET A 239 0.17 -0.35 3.51
N GLY A 240 0.32 -1.42 2.74
CA GLY A 240 -0.80 -2.13 2.13
C GLY A 240 -1.80 -2.63 3.17
N LEU A 241 -1.33 -3.21 4.28
CA LEU A 241 -2.17 -3.69 5.39
C LEU A 241 -2.84 -2.54 6.15
N VAL A 242 -2.10 -1.49 6.45
CA VAL A 242 -2.61 -0.31 7.17
C VAL A 242 -3.75 0.37 6.40
N PHE A 243 -3.68 0.41 5.08
CA PHE A 243 -4.76 0.92 4.24
C PHE A 243 -6.01 0.03 4.24
N GLN A 244 -5.99 -1.15 4.89
CA GLN A 244 -7.20 -1.95 5.14
C GLN A 244 -8.01 -1.47 6.36
N VAL A 245 -7.48 -0.55 7.18
CA VAL A 245 -8.18 -0.01 8.35
C VAL A 245 -9.62 0.45 8.04
N PRO A 246 -9.90 1.17 6.93
CA PRO A 246 -11.25 1.54 6.54
C PRO A 246 -12.18 0.33 6.34
N VAL A 247 -11.68 -0.72 5.73
CA VAL A 247 -12.44 -1.96 5.49
C VAL A 247 -12.77 -2.66 6.81
N VAL A 248 -11.77 -2.77 7.69
CA VAL A 248 -11.92 -3.40 9.02
C VAL A 248 -12.93 -2.62 9.88
N ILE A 249 -12.83 -1.29 9.93
CA ILE A 249 -13.78 -0.43 10.68
C ILE A 249 -15.18 -0.59 10.12
N LEU A 250 -15.35 -0.57 8.81
CA LEU A 250 -16.64 -0.70 8.18
C LEU A 250 -17.24 -2.10 8.39
N ALA A 251 -16.42 -3.15 8.34
CA ALA A 251 -16.85 -4.51 8.70
C ALA A 251 -17.28 -4.59 10.17
N ALA A 252 -16.48 -4.06 11.09
CA ALA A 252 -16.79 -4.06 12.53
C ALA A 252 -18.08 -3.29 12.86
N THR A 253 -18.31 -2.16 12.19
CA THR A 253 -19.57 -1.38 12.37
C THR A 253 -20.77 -2.14 11.80
N ARG A 254 -20.60 -2.95 10.77
CA ARG A 254 -21.67 -3.74 10.17
C ARG A 254 -22.07 -4.94 11.01
N VAL A 255 -21.10 -5.61 11.62
CA VAL A 255 -21.35 -6.72 12.56
C VAL A 255 -21.86 -6.20 13.92
N GLY A 256 -21.94 -4.88 14.11
CA GLY A 256 -22.41 -4.28 15.37
C GLY A 256 -21.40 -4.32 16.51
N LEU A 257 -20.13 -4.68 16.24
CA LEU A 257 -19.08 -4.69 17.26
C LEU A 257 -18.74 -3.28 17.76
N VAL A 258 -18.85 -2.28 16.86
CA VAL A 258 -18.54 -0.88 17.16
C VAL A 258 -19.57 0.03 16.49
N THR A 259 -20.03 1.06 17.21
CA THR A 259 -20.95 2.05 16.64
C THR A 259 -20.19 3.28 16.11
N VAL A 260 -20.79 3.97 15.12
CA VAL A 260 -20.22 5.22 14.58
C VAL A 260 -20.04 6.28 15.67
N GLU A 261 -20.94 6.30 16.66
CA GLU A 261 -20.85 7.21 17.80
C GLU A 261 -19.66 6.90 18.70
N GLN A 262 -19.40 5.62 18.98
CA GLN A 262 -18.22 5.19 19.73
C GLN A 262 -16.93 5.58 18.99
N LEU A 263 -16.87 5.37 17.67
CA LEU A 263 -15.72 5.78 16.87
C LEU A 263 -15.48 7.29 16.95
N ARG A 264 -16.54 8.10 16.81
CA ARG A 264 -16.43 9.57 16.95
C ARG A 264 -15.97 10.01 18.33
N LYS A 265 -16.43 9.36 19.38
CA LYS A 265 -16.04 9.64 20.76
C LYS A 265 -14.59 9.22 21.04
N SER A 266 -14.11 8.19 20.33
CA SER A 266 -12.77 7.61 20.51
C SER A 266 -11.68 8.25 19.64
N ARG A 267 -11.93 9.37 18.95
CA ARG A 267 -10.98 10.06 18.07
C ARG A 267 -9.62 10.32 18.72
N ARG A 268 -9.61 10.78 19.97
CA ARG A 268 -8.37 11.04 20.73
C ARG A 268 -7.53 9.77 20.92
N TYR A 269 -8.17 8.63 21.12
CA TYR A 269 -7.49 7.34 21.23
C TYR A 269 -7.04 6.82 19.86
N ALA A 270 -7.81 7.12 18.81
CA ALA A 270 -7.46 6.74 17.45
C ALA A 270 -6.17 7.41 16.96
N ILE A 271 -5.93 8.70 17.33
CA ILE A 271 -4.66 9.38 17.02
C ILE A 271 -3.50 8.64 17.68
N VAL A 272 -3.63 8.27 18.96
CA VAL A 272 -2.60 7.53 19.69
C VAL A 272 -2.40 6.13 19.09
N ALA A 273 -3.49 5.44 18.73
CA ALA A 273 -3.43 4.14 18.08
C ALA A 273 -2.75 4.22 16.69
N CYS A 274 -3.07 5.24 15.88
CA CYS A 274 -2.41 5.47 14.60
C CYS A 274 -0.91 5.75 14.78
N ALA A 275 -0.54 6.58 15.76
CA ALA A 275 0.86 6.84 16.08
C ALA A 275 1.57 5.58 16.61
N ALA A 276 0.90 4.76 17.41
CA ALA A 276 1.44 3.48 17.87
C ALA A 276 1.66 2.51 16.71
N VAL A 277 0.72 2.41 15.76
CA VAL A 277 0.88 1.60 14.56
C VAL A 277 2.03 2.11 13.70
N ALA A 278 2.12 3.43 13.48
CA ALA A 278 3.23 4.05 12.76
C ALA A 278 4.58 3.79 13.45
N ALA A 279 4.63 3.74 14.79
CA ALA A 279 5.85 3.47 15.54
C ALA A 279 6.40 2.03 15.37
N PHE A 280 5.57 1.08 14.90
CA PHE A 280 6.04 -0.25 14.50
C PHE A 280 6.72 -0.27 13.13
N LEU A 281 6.48 0.75 12.32
CA LEU A 281 7.16 0.90 11.04
C LEU A 281 8.57 1.45 11.27
N PRO A 282 9.55 0.97 10.52
CA PRO A 282 10.91 1.45 10.68
C PRO A 282 11.04 2.89 10.15
N GLY A 283 11.39 3.82 11.03
CA GLY A 283 11.53 5.23 10.70
C GLY A 283 11.99 6.07 11.89
N ASP A 284 12.00 7.36 11.72
CA ASP A 284 12.31 8.37 12.71
C ASP A 284 11.06 9.18 13.12
N ALA A 285 11.24 10.19 13.96
CA ALA A 285 10.15 11.06 14.38
C ALA A 285 9.44 11.78 13.22
N ILE A 286 10.15 12.09 12.14
CA ILE A 286 9.57 12.75 10.95
C ILE A 286 8.73 11.75 10.15
N THR A 287 9.25 10.54 9.92
CA THR A 287 8.49 9.48 9.24
C THR A 287 7.30 9.03 10.06
N LEU A 288 7.43 8.95 11.40
CA LEU A 288 6.32 8.66 12.31
C LEU A 288 5.15 9.65 12.11
N VAL A 289 5.44 10.95 12.05
CA VAL A 289 4.40 11.97 11.79
C VAL A 289 3.85 11.83 10.37
N LEU A 290 4.73 11.63 9.38
CA LEU A 290 4.36 11.45 7.96
C LEU A 290 3.43 10.23 7.77
N GLU A 291 3.60 9.18 8.56
CA GLU A 291 2.78 7.96 8.52
C GLU A 291 1.51 8.09 9.36
N THR A 292 1.59 8.74 10.53
CA THR A 292 0.44 8.92 11.43
C THR A 292 -0.68 9.76 10.78
N VAL A 293 -0.32 10.81 10.04
CA VAL A 293 -1.30 11.71 9.41
C VAL A 293 -2.20 10.98 8.40
N PRO A 294 -1.66 10.26 7.40
CA PRO A 294 -2.50 9.48 6.48
C PRO A 294 -3.33 8.41 7.16
N LEU A 295 -2.77 7.73 8.17
CA LEU A 295 -3.49 6.74 8.98
C LEU A 295 -4.71 7.36 9.66
N TYR A 296 -4.55 8.53 10.27
CA TYR A 296 -5.65 9.25 10.90
C TYR A 296 -6.68 9.74 9.86
N VAL A 297 -6.24 10.22 8.71
CA VAL A 297 -7.13 10.59 7.59
C VAL A 297 -7.95 9.38 7.13
N LEU A 298 -7.32 8.20 7.01
CA LEU A 298 -8.03 6.95 6.68
C LEU A 298 -9.05 6.56 7.76
N TYR A 299 -8.72 6.74 9.02
CA TYR A 299 -9.65 6.53 10.12
C TYR A 299 -10.88 7.46 10.03
N GLU A 300 -10.68 8.76 9.82
CA GLU A 300 -11.78 9.74 9.65
C GLU A 300 -12.62 9.43 8.40
N ALA A 301 -11.97 9.08 7.28
CA ALA A 301 -12.66 8.64 6.07
C ALA A 301 -13.53 7.40 6.33
N SER A 302 -13.05 6.48 7.16
CA SER A 302 -13.81 5.28 7.56
C SER A 302 -15.08 5.64 8.33
N ILE A 303 -14.99 6.57 9.28
CA ILE A 303 -16.15 7.07 10.03
C ILE A 303 -17.17 7.75 9.09
N LEU A 304 -16.66 8.55 8.14
CA LEU A 304 -17.52 9.23 7.16
C LEU A 304 -18.27 8.20 6.30
N VAL A 305 -17.57 7.23 5.74
CA VAL A 305 -18.17 6.15 4.92
C VAL A 305 -19.17 5.35 5.75
N ALA A 306 -18.80 4.94 6.96
CA ALA A 306 -19.71 4.20 7.87
C ALA A 306 -20.98 5.01 8.18
N SER A 307 -20.87 6.32 8.39
CA SER A 307 -22.01 7.19 8.67
C SER A 307 -22.95 7.35 7.47
N ILE A 308 -22.40 7.51 6.26
CA ILE A 308 -23.18 7.63 5.00
C ILE A 308 -23.94 6.34 4.73
N VAL A 309 -23.25 5.22 4.85
CA VAL A 309 -23.84 3.89 4.58
C VAL A 309 -24.88 3.54 5.64
N GLY A 310 -24.65 3.91 6.92
CA GLY A 310 -25.63 3.74 8.01
C GLY A 310 -26.91 4.54 7.79
N ARG A 311 -26.79 5.81 7.38
CA ARG A 311 -27.96 6.68 7.09
C ARG A 311 -28.80 6.12 5.93
N ARG A 312 -28.17 5.66 4.86
CA ARG A 312 -28.87 5.06 3.70
C ARG A 312 -29.63 3.79 4.05
N ALA A 313 -29.14 3.00 5.02
CA ALA A 313 -29.85 1.83 5.52
C ALA A 313 -31.10 2.22 6.29
N ALA A 314 -31.00 3.18 7.24
CA ALA A 314 -32.12 3.65 8.03
C ALA A 314 -33.23 4.31 7.18
N THR A 315 -32.88 5.11 6.17
CA THR A 315 -33.87 5.73 5.27
C THR A 315 -34.61 4.69 4.42
N ARG A 316 -33.98 3.55 4.06
CA ARG A 316 -34.63 2.48 3.33
C ARG A 316 -35.57 1.66 4.19
N GLU A 317 -35.26 1.46 5.46
CA GLU A 317 -36.13 0.77 6.42
C GLU A 317 -37.40 1.58 6.71
N GLN A 318 -37.28 2.90 6.86
CA GLN A 318 -38.41 3.80 7.02
C GLN A 318 -39.33 3.85 5.79
N GLY A 319 -38.77 3.90 4.57
CA GLY A 319 -39.54 3.88 3.33
C GLY A 319 -40.21 2.54 3.02
N ALA A 320 -39.70 1.43 3.57
CA ALA A 320 -40.33 0.11 3.45
C ALA A 320 -41.44 -0.10 4.51
N GLY A 321 -41.32 0.54 5.68
CA GLY A 321 -42.35 0.54 6.71
C GLY A 321 -43.60 1.33 6.33
N ASP A 322 -43.41 2.51 5.68
CA ASP A 322 -44.54 3.36 5.23
C ASP A 322 -45.34 2.74 4.06
N SER A 323 -44.72 1.85 3.27
CA SER A 323 -45.41 1.16 2.18
C SER A 323 -46.22 -0.09 2.63
N GLN A 324 -46.05 -0.55 3.88
CA GLN A 324 -46.82 -1.66 4.45
C GLN A 324 -47.88 -1.20 5.47
N GLY A 325 -47.93 0.08 5.79
CA GLY A 325 -48.77 0.65 6.85
C GLY A 325 -50.07 1.32 6.39
N SER A 326 -50.43 1.27 5.07
CA SER A 326 -51.77 1.68 4.66
C SER A 326 -52.67 0.44 4.69
N PRO A 327 -53.52 0.26 5.71
CA PRO A 327 -54.54 -0.80 5.65
C PRO A 327 -55.42 -0.47 4.45
N ALA A 328 -55.63 -1.46 3.58
CA ALA A 328 -56.68 -1.38 2.57
C ALA A 328 -57.98 -1.04 3.30
N PRO A 329 -58.82 -0.07 2.80
CA PRO A 329 -60.10 0.22 3.39
C PRO A 329 -60.90 -1.10 3.45
N SER A 330 -61.36 -1.43 4.65
CA SER A 330 -62.19 -2.63 4.86
C SER A 330 -63.47 -2.50 4.02
N PRO A 331 -64.03 -3.57 3.45
CA PRO A 331 -65.24 -3.54 2.69
C PRO A 331 -66.46 -3.03 3.49
N ASP A 332 -66.34 -2.87 4.80
CA ASP A 332 -67.40 -2.37 5.70
C ASP A 332 -67.48 -0.87 5.85
N ASP A 333 -66.47 -0.10 5.27
CA ASP A 333 -66.53 1.37 5.25
C ASP A 333 -67.19 1.97 4.00
N ALA A 334 -67.87 1.10 3.17
CA ALA A 334 -68.86 1.58 2.20
C ALA A 334 -70.07 2.02 3.02
N ALA A 335 -70.03 3.24 3.52
CA ALA A 335 -71.13 3.90 4.22
C ALA A 335 -72.36 3.83 3.34
N GLU A 336 -73.42 3.08 3.79
CA GLU A 336 -74.80 3.29 3.32
C GLU A 336 -75.08 4.78 3.44
N PRO A 337 -75.64 5.43 2.38
CA PRO A 337 -76.04 6.80 2.47
C PRO A 337 -77.10 6.90 3.53
N SER A 338 -76.86 7.73 4.55
CA SER A 338 -77.80 7.95 5.65
C SER A 338 -79.17 8.41 5.08
N VAL A 339 -80.24 7.85 5.63
CA VAL A 339 -81.62 8.12 5.23
C VAL A 339 -81.94 9.61 5.15
N GLN A 340 -81.17 10.45 5.83
CA GLN A 340 -81.32 11.91 5.79
C GLN A 340 -80.87 12.54 4.47
N GLN A 341 -80.01 11.95 3.71
CA GLN A 341 -79.61 12.45 2.37
C GLN A 341 -80.58 12.09 1.28
N ILE A 342 -81.45 11.08 1.51
CA ILE A 342 -82.51 10.70 0.59
C ILE A 342 -83.73 11.61 0.74
N ILE A 343 -83.97 12.16 1.93
CA ILE A 343 -85.09 13.04 2.20
C ILE A 343 -84.93 14.47 1.60
N ASP A 344 -83.71 14.98 1.53
CA ASP A 344 -83.40 16.32 0.99
C ASP A 344 -83.42 16.38 -0.54
N HIS A 345 -83.67 15.27 -1.26
CA HIS A 345 -83.66 15.22 -2.72
C HIS A 345 -85.05 14.97 -3.30
N VAL A 346 -86.14 15.02 -2.47
CA VAL A 346 -87.53 15.03 -2.97
C VAL A 346 -87.98 16.45 -3.09
N ASP A 347 -87.94 16.98 -4.28
CA ASP A 347 -88.41 18.28 -4.71
C ASP A 347 -89.93 18.35 -4.55
N PRO A 348 -90.53 19.30 -3.81
CA PRO A 348 -91.93 19.46 -3.72
C PRO A 348 -92.46 20.58 -4.63
N ASP A 349 -92.32 20.42 -5.97
CA ASP A 349 -92.97 21.38 -6.92
C ASP A 349 -93.40 20.67 -8.20
N HIS A 350 -94.60 20.04 -8.12
CA HIS A 350 -95.48 19.86 -9.26
C HIS A 350 -96.90 19.72 -8.73
N THR A 351 -97.51 20.92 -8.51
CA THR A 351 -98.94 21.16 -8.64
C THR A 351 -99.10 22.33 -9.53
N ASP A 352 -99.45 22.04 -10.81
CA ASP A 352 -100.57 22.52 -11.60
C ASP A 352 -100.53 21.88 -12.94
#